data_4dc13e2b92c6fd8697520d41f92b753d
#
_entry.id   4dc13e2b92c6fd8697520d41f92b753d
#
_cell.length_a   1.000
_cell.length_b   1.000
_cell.length_c   1.000
_cell.angle_alpha   90.00
_cell.angle_beta   90.00
_cell.angle_gamma   90.00
#
_symmetry.space_group_name_H-M   'P 1'
#
loop_
_entity.id
_entity.type
_entity.pdbx_description
1 polymer ?
#
loop_
_entity_poly.entity_id
_entity_poly.type
_entity_poly.pdbx_seq_one_letter_code
_entity_poly.pdbx_strand_id
1 'polypeptide(L)'
;MSDSAPAPAPVIGKSKLWQPPIVGIVTFVLMFVGVGLAHTLMVLIEHGLGKETTLAVSPLLGFIGIVMLWYGVKSKSENFQTWIGFFGGIIVWMCWVEFFYMWYGRMNWGILPRMDGADGLRVSGTWPEYMIMGSTIGTLLMMLCFYTFDKDTRCNMFLWFQDKLGLKEGLGRSTKTARDRNYAIITFMETFFVTWFCYAWNLLIFDPGLVGSGNLFLGLNMGSVFVATIWSGFCFSRLIQFKRTSTALRYAIPVGNIFWLNVEILEKFDMLTAIWVDPWSYTLEMSVIFAAFLVLIGLLVLAPKKPSELRRHVSAAK
;
A
#
# COMPACT_ATOMS: atom_id res chain seq x y z
N MET A 1 3.53 33.72 -52.30
CA MET A 1 3.77 32.48 -51.59
C MET A 1 3.03 32.60 -50.27
N SER A 2 1.86 32.03 -50.15
CA SER A 2 1.06 32.09 -48.92
C SER A 2 1.45 30.91 -48.02
N ASP A 3 2.10 31.23 -46.91
CA ASP A 3 2.37 30.26 -45.82
C ASP A 3 1.04 29.85 -45.19
N SER A 4 0.50 28.71 -45.61
CA SER A 4 -0.62 28.08 -44.92
C SER A 4 -0.12 27.41 -43.65
N ALA A 5 -0.49 27.96 -42.50
CA ALA A 5 -0.21 27.34 -41.20
C ALA A 5 -0.73 25.88 -41.17
N PRO A 6 0.05 24.91 -40.64
CA PRO A 6 -0.39 23.53 -40.58
C PRO A 6 -1.63 23.41 -39.72
N ALA A 7 -2.60 22.66 -40.23
CA ALA A 7 -3.86 22.37 -39.55
C ALA A 7 -3.61 21.81 -38.13
N PRO A 8 -4.39 22.24 -37.11
CA PRO A 8 -4.23 21.72 -35.76
C PRO A 8 -4.48 20.21 -35.76
N ALA A 9 -3.55 19.47 -35.18
CA ALA A 9 -3.67 18.02 -35.04
C ALA A 9 -5.00 17.63 -34.36
N PRO A 10 -5.67 16.55 -34.83
CA PRO A 10 -6.97 16.16 -34.30
C PRO A 10 -6.87 15.94 -32.79
N VAL A 11 -7.71 16.65 -32.06
CA VAL A 11 -7.90 16.44 -30.60
C VAL A 11 -8.54 15.07 -30.44
N ILE A 12 -7.71 14.05 -30.19
CA ILE A 12 -8.22 12.72 -29.85
C ILE A 12 -9.13 12.88 -28.64
N GLY A 13 -10.42 12.64 -28.85
CA GLY A 13 -11.46 12.81 -27.87
C GLY A 13 -11.07 12.09 -26.57
N LYS A 14 -11.05 12.84 -25.47
CA LYS A 14 -10.73 12.29 -24.15
C LYS A 14 -11.74 11.20 -23.83
N SER A 15 -11.33 9.94 -23.88
CA SER A 15 -12.16 8.83 -23.44
C SER A 15 -12.71 9.13 -22.04
N LYS A 16 -14.03 9.04 -21.84
CA LYS A 16 -14.69 9.27 -20.56
C LYS A 16 -14.15 8.36 -19.44
N LEU A 17 -13.56 7.23 -19.80
CA LEU A 17 -12.94 6.25 -18.90
C LEU A 17 -11.77 6.83 -18.06
N TRP A 18 -11.12 7.91 -18.52
CA TRP A 18 -9.94 8.50 -17.83
C TRP A 18 -10.26 9.82 -17.15
N GLN A 19 -11.51 10.00 -16.78
CA GLN A 19 -11.98 11.20 -16.08
C GLN A 19 -12.48 10.81 -14.67
N PRO A 20 -12.54 11.77 -13.74
CA PRO A 20 -13.30 11.58 -12.52
C PRO A 20 -14.75 11.15 -12.81
N PRO A 21 -15.32 10.22 -12.05
CA PRO A 21 -14.76 9.55 -10.87
C PRO A 21 -13.96 8.27 -11.19
N ILE A 22 -13.93 7.82 -12.45
CA ILE A 22 -13.52 6.47 -12.86
C ILE A 22 -12.05 6.20 -12.50
N VAL A 23 -11.14 7.14 -12.73
CA VAL A 23 -9.72 6.96 -12.38
C VAL A 23 -9.55 6.66 -10.89
N GLY A 24 -10.27 7.37 -10.03
CA GLY A 24 -10.22 7.14 -8.58
C GLY A 24 -10.80 5.78 -8.18
N ILE A 25 -11.92 5.39 -8.77
CA ILE A 25 -12.55 4.07 -8.51
C ILE A 25 -11.61 2.96 -8.94
N VAL A 26 -11.06 3.02 -10.16
CA VAL A 26 -10.16 1.98 -10.70
C VAL A 26 -8.89 1.87 -9.86
N THR A 27 -8.29 2.97 -9.43
CA THR A 27 -7.11 2.93 -8.58
C THR A 27 -7.41 2.39 -7.18
N PHE A 28 -8.59 2.69 -6.62
CA PHE A 28 -9.03 2.12 -5.34
C PHE A 28 -9.21 0.61 -5.44
N VAL A 29 -9.96 0.14 -6.44
CA VAL A 29 -10.20 -1.30 -6.63
C VAL A 29 -8.88 -2.04 -6.87
N LEU A 30 -7.96 -1.45 -7.66
CA LEU A 30 -6.63 -2.01 -7.87
C LEU A 30 -5.88 -2.18 -6.54
N MET A 31 -5.89 -1.17 -5.69
CA MET A 31 -5.20 -1.22 -4.39
C MET A 31 -5.85 -2.23 -3.46
N PHE A 32 -7.15 -2.21 -3.33
CA PHE A 32 -7.91 -3.12 -2.48
C PHE A 32 -7.67 -4.60 -2.87
N VAL A 33 -7.83 -4.91 -4.16
CA VAL A 33 -7.56 -6.25 -4.69
C VAL A 33 -6.08 -6.62 -4.58
N GLY A 34 -5.19 -5.65 -4.79
CA GLY A 34 -3.75 -5.84 -4.73
C GLY A 34 -3.25 -6.27 -3.35
N VAL A 35 -3.84 -5.79 -2.26
CA VAL A 35 -3.48 -6.21 -0.90
C VAL A 35 -3.82 -7.69 -0.69
N GLY A 36 -5.03 -8.14 -1.05
CA GLY A 36 -5.41 -9.55 -0.97
C GLY A 36 -4.51 -10.46 -1.81
N LEU A 37 -4.21 -10.05 -3.05
CA LEU A 37 -3.28 -10.80 -3.92
C LEU A 37 -1.85 -10.84 -3.39
N ALA A 38 -1.41 -9.81 -2.66
CA ALA A 38 -0.12 -9.82 -2.01
C ALA A 38 -0.03 -10.94 -0.96
N HIS A 39 -1.02 -11.07 -0.08
CA HIS A 39 -1.10 -12.19 0.86
C HIS A 39 -1.13 -13.55 0.14
N THR A 40 -1.97 -13.68 -0.90
CA THR A 40 -2.02 -14.92 -1.71
C THR A 40 -0.67 -15.27 -2.31
N LEU A 41 0.08 -14.29 -2.81
CA LEU A 41 1.40 -14.54 -3.38
C LEU A 41 2.37 -15.13 -2.34
N MET A 42 2.34 -14.66 -1.09
CA MET A 42 3.17 -15.24 -0.03
C MET A 42 2.77 -16.68 0.28
N VAL A 43 1.47 -16.95 0.37
CA VAL A 43 0.97 -18.33 0.56
C VAL A 43 1.43 -19.25 -0.56
N LEU A 44 1.34 -18.80 -1.83
CA LEU A 44 1.77 -19.58 -3.00
C LEU A 44 3.28 -19.83 -3.00
N ILE A 45 4.09 -18.84 -2.61
CA ILE A 45 5.55 -19.00 -2.52
C ILE A 45 5.90 -20.01 -1.42
N GLU A 46 5.30 -19.89 -0.25
CA GLU A 46 5.59 -20.79 0.89
C GLU A 46 5.18 -22.24 0.59
N HIS A 47 4.00 -22.46 -0.01
CA HIS A 47 3.52 -23.80 -0.34
C HIS A 47 4.22 -24.39 -1.58
N GLY A 48 4.51 -23.56 -2.59
CA GLY A 48 5.11 -24.02 -3.84
C GLY A 48 6.59 -24.34 -3.74
N LEU A 49 7.34 -23.57 -2.96
CA LEU A 49 8.79 -23.72 -2.83
C LEU A 49 9.21 -24.50 -1.59
N GLY A 50 8.33 -24.66 -0.62
CA GLY A 50 8.65 -25.22 0.69
C GLY A 50 9.47 -24.26 1.56
N LYS A 51 9.53 -24.54 2.86
CA LYS A 51 10.08 -23.61 3.87
C LYS A 51 11.54 -23.22 3.66
N GLU A 52 12.39 -24.17 3.33
CA GLU A 52 13.84 -23.91 3.16
C GLU A 52 14.13 -23.08 1.91
N THR A 53 13.48 -23.41 0.80
CA THR A 53 13.67 -22.66 -0.45
C THR A 53 13.10 -21.26 -0.35
N THR A 54 11.98 -21.08 0.34
CA THR A 54 11.38 -19.76 0.58
C THR A 54 12.32 -18.86 1.37
N LEU A 55 13.06 -19.40 2.35
CA LEU A 55 14.07 -18.65 3.09
C LEU A 55 15.17 -18.06 2.21
N ALA A 56 15.58 -18.78 1.17
CA ALA A 56 16.60 -18.28 0.23
C ALA A 56 16.01 -17.32 -0.80
N VAL A 57 14.79 -17.62 -1.28
CA VAL A 57 14.14 -16.86 -2.37
C VAL A 57 13.58 -15.52 -1.90
N SER A 58 12.96 -15.46 -0.72
CA SER A 58 12.34 -14.22 -0.24
C SER A 58 13.32 -13.05 -0.08
N PRO A 59 14.52 -13.21 0.52
CA PRO A 59 15.50 -12.13 0.54
C PRO A 59 15.91 -11.66 -0.86
N LEU A 60 16.06 -12.57 -1.81
CA LEU A 60 16.43 -12.24 -3.20
C LEU A 60 15.30 -11.45 -3.88
N LEU A 61 14.03 -11.82 -3.69
CA LEU A 61 12.90 -11.05 -4.19
C LEU A 61 12.85 -9.64 -3.59
N GLY A 62 13.16 -9.50 -2.30
CA GLY A 62 13.27 -8.18 -1.67
C GLY A 62 14.34 -7.31 -2.32
N PHE A 63 15.50 -7.88 -2.69
CA PHE A 63 16.52 -7.17 -3.48
C PHE A 63 16.01 -6.73 -4.84
N ILE A 64 15.18 -7.53 -5.51
CA ILE A 64 14.53 -7.11 -6.77
C ILE A 64 13.71 -5.84 -6.53
N GLY A 65 12.95 -5.76 -5.44
CA GLY A 65 12.21 -4.55 -5.07
C GLY A 65 13.11 -3.32 -4.90
N ILE A 66 14.29 -3.48 -4.30
CA ILE A 66 15.29 -2.40 -4.19
C ILE A 66 15.86 -2.02 -5.55
N VAL A 67 16.17 -2.98 -6.41
CA VAL A 67 16.63 -2.72 -7.79
C VAL A 67 15.55 -1.97 -8.57
N MET A 68 14.28 -2.34 -8.43
CA MET A 68 13.16 -1.61 -9.01
C MET A 68 13.15 -0.15 -8.53
N LEU A 69 13.28 0.08 -7.22
CA LEU A 69 13.36 1.43 -6.66
C LEU A 69 14.53 2.22 -7.28
N TRP A 70 15.70 1.60 -7.39
CA TRP A 70 16.88 2.23 -7.98
C TRP A 70 16.67 2.68 -9.44
N TYR A 71 16.00 1.83 -10.27
CA TYR A 71 15.61 2.21 -11.62
C TYR A 71 14.56 3.34 -11.61
N GLY A 72 13.59 3.26 -10.68
CA GLY A 72 12.59 4.31 -10.50
C GLY A 72 13.22 5.68 -10.18
N VAL A 73 14.19 5.70 -9.28
CA VAL A 73 14.92 6.94 -8.89
C VAL A 73 15.60 7.60 -10.09
N LYS A 74 16.14 6.83 -11.02
CA LYS A 74 16.81 7.32 -12.22
C LYS A 74 15.85 7.78 -13.32
N SER A 75 14.59 7.39 -13.26
CA SER A 75 13.61 7.76 -14.27
C SER A 75 13.18 9.21 -14.15
N LYS A 76 12.86 9.84 -15.31
CA LYS A 76 12.27 11.18 -15.37
C LYS A 76 10.73 11.15 -15.45
N SER A 77 10.12 9.99 -15.62
CA SER A 77 8.68 9.83 -15.78
C SER A 77 8.00 9.67 -14.43
N GLU A 78 7.17 10.63 -14.01
CA GLU A 78 6.39 10.56 -12.77
C GLU A 78 5.51 9.28 -12.72
N ASN A 79 4.89 8.92 -13.84
CA ASN A 79 4.05 7.74 -13.89
C ASN A 79 4.85 6.46 -13.67
N PHE A 80 5.97 6.30 -14.36
CA PHE A 80 6.88 5.16 -14.17
C PHE A 80 7.42 5.10 -12.73
N GLN A 81 7.87 6.24 -12.20
CA GLN A 81 8.33 6.34 -10.81
C GLN A 81 7.27 5.86 -9.82
N THR A 82 6.01 6.29 -10.03
CA THR A 82 4.90 5.89 -9.15
C THR A 82 4.65 4.39 -9.19
N TRP A 83 4.58 3.79 -10.38
CA TRP A 83 4.35 2.36 -10.52
C TRP A 83 5.49 1.52 -9.95
N ILE A 84 6.72 1.87 -10.30
CA ILE A 84 7.90 1.11 -9.87
C ILE A 84 8.12 1.24 -8.34
N GLY A 85 7.84 2.41 -7.78
CA GLY A 85 7.87 2.64 -6.34
C GLY A 85 6.80 1.83 -5.61
N PHE A 86 5.60 1.76 -6.16
CA PHE A 86 4.51 0.96 -5.62
C PHE A 86 4.86 -0.54 -5.58
N PHE A 87 5.20 -1.13 -6.72
CA PHE A 87 5.54 -2.55 -6.77
C PHE A 87 6.81 -2.87 -5.97
N GLY A 88 7.83 -2.02 -6.05
CA GLY A 88 9.03 -2.19 -5.24
C GLY A 88 8.73 -2.15 -3.74
N GLY A 89 7.85 -1.25 -3.31
CA GLY A 89 7.41 -1.14 -1.91
C GLY A 89 6.67 -2.39 -1.43
N ILE A 90 5.74 -2.92 -2.23
CA ILE A 90 5.03 -4.17 -1.91
C ILE A 90 6.01 -5.35 -1.81
N ILE A 91 6.88 -5.52 -2.80
CA ILE A 91 7.82 -6.65 -2.83
C ILE A 91 8.76 -6.61 -1.62
N VAL A 92 9.30 -5.43 -1.29
CA VAL A 92 10.17 -5.30 -0.11
C VAL A 92 9.39 -5.54 1.19
N TRP A 93 8.17 -5.00 1.30
CA TRP A 93 7.32 -5.25 2.45
C TRP A 93 7.10 -6.74 2.68
N MET A 94 6.59 -7.41 1.66
CA MET A 94 6.24 -8.83 1.74
C MET A 94 7.47 -9.72 2.00
N CYS A 95 8.54 -9.50 1.24
CA CYS A 95 9.68 -10.40 1.25
C CYS A 95 10.68 -10.14 2.38
N TRP A 96 10.75 -8.91 2.91
CA TRP A 96 11.70 -8.57 3.96
C TRP A 96 11.06 -8.30 5.32
N VAL A 97 9.81 -7.84 5.35
CA VAL A 97 9.16 -7.53 6.62
C VAL A 97 8.21 -8.64 7.01
N GLU A 98 7.14 -8.84 6.28
CA GLU A 98 6.11 -9.83 6.59
C GLU A 98 6.67 -11.26 6.64
N PHE A 99 7.45 -11.64 5.61
CA PHE A 99 8.08 -12.95 5.56
C PHE A 99 9.00 -13.20 6.75
N PHE A 100 9.89 -12.25 7.11
CA PHE A 100 10.79 -12.43 8.24
C PHE A 100 10.07 -12.47 9.58
N TYR A 101 8.97 -11.74 9.76
CA TYR A 101 8.16 -11.86 10.98
C TYR A 101 7.60 -13.27 11.12
N MET A 102 6.98 -13.78 10.06
CA MET A 102 6.41 -15.14 10.06
C MET A 102 7.50 -16.21 10.22
N TRP A 103 8.59 -16.10 9.47
CA TRP A 103 9.68 -17.08 9.46
C TRP A 103 10.43 -17.09 10.79
N TYR A 104 10.85 -15.93 11.29
CA TYR A 104 11.58 -15.82 12.57
C TYR A 104 10.71 -16.30 13.72
N GLY A 105 9.44 -15.98 13.70
CA GLY A 105 8.48 -16.46 14.66
C GLY A 105 8.42 -17.99 14.69
N ARG A 106 8.24 -18.61 13.55
CA ARG A 106 8.11 -20.07 13.43
C ARG A 106 9.40 -20.83 13.71
N MET A 107 10.55 -20.31 13.29
CA MET A 107 11.85 -20.98 13.45
C MET A 107 12.39 -20.90 14.88
N ASN A 108 12.26 -19.76 15.55
CA ASN A 108 12.85 -19.59 16.88
C ASN A 108 11.98 -20.14 18.02
N TRP A 109 10.67 -20.18 17.86
CA TRP A 109 9.74 -20.60 18.91
C TRP A 109 8.84 -21.76 18.51
N GLY A 110 9.02 -22.32 17.32
CA GLY A 110 8.18 -23.38 16.79
C GLY A 110 6.81 -22.88 16.33
N ILE A 111 6.01 -23.82 15.83
CA ILE A 111 4.60 -23.56 15.51
C ILE A 111 3.84 -23.64 16.85
N LEU A 112 3.73 -22.52 17.53
CA LEU A 112 2.80 -22.42 18.64
C LEU A 112 1.37 -22.52 18.09
N PRO A 113 0.47 -23.20 18.80
CA PRO A 113 -0.91 -23.25 18.39
C PRO A 113 -1.43 -21.82 18.22
N ARG A 114 -2.26 -21.62 17.24
CA ARG A 114 -3.00 -20.39 17.03
C ARG A 114 -3.64 -20.03 18.38
N MET A 115 -3.33 -18.83 18.89
CA MET A 115 -3.93 -18.42 20.15
C MET A 115 -5.40 -18.17 19.85
N ASP A 116 -6.25 -19.05 20.37
CA ASP A 116 -7.68 -18.78 20.42
C ASP A 116 -7.87 -17.64 21.42
N GLY A 117 -8.47 -16.54 20.97
CA GLY A 117 -8.90 -15.48 21.85
C GLY A 117 -9.83 -16.03 22.92
N ALA A 118 -10.02 -15.29 24.00
CA ALA A 118 -10.74 -15.75 25.19
C ALA A 118 -12.18 -16.29 24.93
N ASP A 119 -12.75 -16.00 23.77
CA ASP A 119 -14.09 -16.43 23.37
C ASP A 119 -14.08 -17.32 22.11
N GLY A 120 -12.99 -18.04 21.83
CA GLY A 120 -12.86 -18.88 20.64
C GLY A 120 -12.58 -18.09 19.33
N LEU A 121 -12.37 -16.78 19.42
CA LEU A 121 -12.02 -15.94 18.29
C LEU A 121 -10.60 -16.26 17.80
N ARG A 122 -10.45 -16.40 16.49
CA ARG A 122 -9.17 -16.68 15.86
C ARG A 122 -8.27 -15.47 15.92
N VAL A 123 -7.10 -15.60 16.51
CA VAL A 123 -6.08 -14.55 16.50
C VAL A 123 -5.25 -14.64 15.23
N SER A 124 -4.97 -13.53 14.58
CA SER A 124 -4.36 -13.48 13.24
C SER A 124 -2.88 -13.80 13.19
N GLY A 125 -2.20 -13.83 14.28
CA GLY A 125 -0.77 -14.09 14.33
C GLY A 125 -0.42 -15.20 15.30
N THR A 126 0.80 -15.71 15.21
CA THR A 126 1.37 -16.56 16.25
C THR A 126 1.99 -15.70 17.34
N TRP A 127 2.10 -16.20 18.57
CA TRP A 127 2.76 -15.50 19.67
C TRP A 127 4.14 -14.90 19.28
N PRO A 128 5.00 -15.62 18.54
CA PRO A 128 6.27 -15.09 18.09
C PRO A 128 6.14 -13.88 17.14
N GLU A 129 5.12 -13.83 16.29
CA GLU A 129 4.86 -12.67 15.41
C GLU A 129 4.56 -11.42 16.24
N TYR A 130 3.77 -11.54 17.31
CA TYR A 130 3.49 -10.43 18.22
C TYR A 130 4.74 -9.94 18.93
N MET A 131 5.61 -10.84 19.41
CA MET A 131 6.86 -10.46 20.06
C MET A 131 7.81 -9.70 19.12
N ILE A 132 7.96 -10.17 17.88
CA ILE A 132 8.82 -9.53 16.89
C ILE A 132 8.23 -8.18 16.49
N MET A 133 6.93 -8.12 16.27
CA MET A 133 6.25 -6.87 15.96
C MET A 133 6.44 -5.86 17.09
N GLY A 134 6.26 -6.27 18.34
CA GLY A 134 6.49 -5.43 19.51
C GLY A 134 7.91 -4.83 19.54
N SER A 135 8.92 -5.63 19.19
CA SER A 135 10.32 -5.16 19.14
C SER A 135 10.57 -4.10 18.04
N THR A 136 9.76 -4.08 16.99
CA THR A 136 9.92 -3.15 15.85
C THR A 136 9.06 -1.89 15.94
N ILE A 137 8.13 -1.82 16.89
CA ILE A 137 7.26 -0.64 17.09
C ILE A 137 8.09 0.63 17.32
N GLY A 138 9.16 0.54 18.08
CA GLY A 138 10.08 1.67 18.29
C GLY A 138 10.63 2.22 16.97
N THR A 139 11.04 1.34 16.06
CA THR A 139 11.51 1.74 14.72
C THR A 139 10.40 2.39 13.91
N LEU A 140 9.20 1.82 13.90
CA LEU A 140 8.04 2.40 13.22
C LEU A 140 7.71 3.81 13.77
N LEU A 141 7.68 3.97 15.10
CA LEU A 141 7.43 5.26 15.74
C LEU A 141 8.52 6.29 15.38
N MET A 142 9.79 5.89 15.39
CA MET A 142 10.89 6.77 14.97
C MET A 142 10.73 7.24 13.52
N MET A 143 10.30 6.36 12.62
CA MET A 143 10.03 6.73 11.23
C MET A 143 8.83 7.67 11.11
N LEU A 144 7.75 7.44 11.86
CA LEU A 144 6.60 8.35 11.91
C LEU A 144 7.01 9.73 12.44
N CYS A 145 7.85 9.77 13.48
CA CYS A 145 8.43 11.01 14.00
C CYS A 145 9.27 11.71 12.93
N PHE A 146 10.16 10.98 12.23
CA PHE A 146 10.98 11.54 11.17
C PHE A 146 10.13 12.24 10.11
N TYR A 147 9.07 11.59 9.62
CA TYR A 147 8.16 12.21 8.65
C TYR A 147 7.34 13.36 9.22
N THR A 148 7.02 13.32 10.51
CA THR A 148 6.33 14.42 11.19
C THR A 148 7.21 15.66 11.27
N PHE A 149 8.51 15.49 11.52
CA PHE A 149 9.48 16.59 11.63
C PHE A 149 10.19 16.95 10.31
N ASP A 150 9.92 16.21 9.21
CA ASP A 150 10.49 16.54 7.90
C ASP A 150 9.72 17.69 7.23
N LYS A 151 10.41 18.84 7.04
CA LYS A 151 9.87 20.00 6.32
C LYS A 151 9.47 19.71 4.86
N ASP A 152 10.04 18.65 4.28
CA ASP A 152 9.82 18.28 2.88
C ASP A 152 8.67 17.27 2.73
N THR A 153 8.08 16.81 3.82
CA THR A 153 6.91 15.91 3.80
C THR A 153 5.75 16.49 3.00
N ARG A 154 4.99 15.63 2.33
CA ARG A 154 3.82 16.02 1.52
C ARG A 154 2.61 15.13 1.78
N CYS A 155 2.75 14.18 2.68
CA CYS A 155 1.62 13.39 3.13
C CYS A 155 0.66 14.29 3.92
N ASN A 156 -0.61 14.31 3.52
CA ASN A 156 -1.63 15.15 4.17
C ASN A 156 -1.78 14.85 5.67
N MET A 157 -1.57 13.60 6.07
CA MET A 157 -1.62 13.19 7.46
C MET A 157 -0.52 13.89 8.27
N PHE A 158 0.74 13.83 7.81
CA PHE A 158 1.85 14.48 8.50
C PHE A 158 1.75 16.00 8.45
N LEU A 159 1.27 16.57 7.34
CA LEU A 159 0.98 18.02 7.26
C LEU A 159 -0.08 18.45 8.27
N TRP A 160 -1.09 17.62 8.50
CA TRP A 160 -2.09 17.86 9.52
C TRP A 160 -1.50 17.78 10.94
N PHE A 161 -0.65 16.79 11.24
CA PHE A 161 0.07 16.72 12.50
C PHE A 161 0.96 17.94 12.72
N GLN A 162 1.74 18.36 11.71
CA GLN A 162 2.56 19.57 11.79
C GLN A 162 1.74 20.81 12.10
N ASP A 163 0.55 20.93 11.50
CA ASP A 163 -0.37 22.03 11.75
C ASP A 163 -0.89 22.02 13.19
N LYS A 164 -1.39 20.87 13.64
CA LYS A 164 -1.96 20.73 14.98
C LYS A 164 -0.94 20.88 16.10
N LEU A 165 0.29 20.49 15.86
CA LEU A 165 1.42 20.62 16.79
C LEU A 165 2.12 21.98 16.70
N GLY A 166 1.68 22.89 15.83
CA GLY A 166 2.30 24.21 15.64
C GLY A 166 3.71 24.16 15.06
N LEU A 167 4.10 23.05 14.39
CA LEU A 167 5.47 22.83 13.91
C LEU A 167 5.79 23.57 12.61
N LYS A 168 4.78 24.02 11.86
CA LYS A 168 4.96 24.62 10.53
C LYS A 168 5.89 25.83 10.51
N GLU A 169 5.80 26.65 11.54
CA GLU A 169 6.63 27.87 11.65
C GLU A 169 8.09 27.50 11.95
N GLY A 170 8.33 26.56 12.86
CA GLY A 170 9.65 26.11 13.26
C GLY A 170 10.38 25.30 12.20
N LEU A 171 9.66 24.50 11.43
CA LEU A 171 10.24 23.68 10.36
C LEU A 171 10.60 24.48 9.10
N GLY A 172 10.01 25.67 8.93
CA GLY A 172 10.22 26.51 7.77
C GLY A 172 9.54 25.97 6.51
N ARG A 173 9.75 26.67 5.39
CA ARG A 173 9.19 26.26 4.08
C ARG A 173 10.07 25.23 3.40
N SER A 174 9.43 24.22 2.79
CA SER A 174 10.10 23.28 1.91
C SER A 174 10.78 24.00 0.75
N THR A 175 12.06 23.72 0.56
CA THR A 175 12.86 24.27 -0.56
C THR A 175 12.68 23.46 -1.83
N LYS A 176 12.16 22.25 -1.76
CA LYS A 176 11.97 21.37 -2.92
C LYS A 176 10.72 21.71 -3.70
N THR A 177 10.89 21.96 -5.00
CA THR A 177 9.78 22.12 -5.93
C THR A 177 9.17 20.77 -6.33
N ALA A 178 8.02 20.78 -6.98
CA ALA A 178 7.41 19.53 -7.50
C ALA A 178 8.31 18.83 -8.54
N ARG A 179 9.23 19.55 -9.18
CA ARG A 179 10.19 19.00 -10.15
C ARG A 179 11.35 18.26 -9.48
N ASP A 180 11.71 18.64 -8.26
CA ASP A 180 12.84 18.06 -7.52
C ASP A 180 12.45 16.83 -6.73
N ARG A 181 11.17 16.41 -6.80
CA ARG A 181 10.67 15.25 -6.07
C ARG A 181 10.90 13.97 -6.86
N ASN A 182 11.40 12.98 -6.17
CA ASN A 182 11.46 11.62 -6.69
C ASN A 182 10.21 10.84 -6.25
N TYR A 183 9.28 10.66 -7.16
CA TYR A 183 8.02 9.97 -6.85
C TYR A 183 8.19 8.45 -6.65
N ALA A 184 9.29 7.86 -7.12
CA ALA A 184 9.58 6.45 -6.82
C ALA A 184 9.84 6.26 -5.32
N ILE A 185 10.69 7.11 -4.73
CA ILE A 185 10.97 7.06 -3.29
C ILE A 185 9.70 7.35 -2.49
N ILE A 186 8.96 8.41 -2.86
CA ILE A 186 7.74 8.80 -2.15
C ILE A 186 6.73 7.64 -2.15
N THR A 187 6.46 7.06 -3.32
CA THR A 187 5.48 5.98 -3.44
C THR A 187 5.93 4.70 -2.74
N PHE A 188 7.22 4.36 -2.86
CA PHE A 188 7.81 3.22 -2.16
C PHE A 188 7.63 3.34 -0.64
N MET A 189 8.00 4.49 -0.09
CA MET A 189 7.91 4.73 1.35
C MET A 189 6.47 4.80 1.84
N GLU A 190 5.56 5.44 1.09
CA GLU A 190 4.13 5.45 1.41
C GLU A 190 3.57 4.02 1.44
N THR A 191 3.86 3.21 0.41
CA THR A 191 3.42 1.81 0.36
C THR A 191 3.95 1.04 1.57
N PHE A 192 5.25 1.12 1.80
CA PHE A 192 5.92 0.38 2.86
C PHE A 192 5.39 0.75 4.26
N PHE A 193 5.34 2.05 4.59
CA PHE A 193 4.97 2.47 5.95
C PHE A 193 3.48 2.41 6.23
N VAL A 194 2.64 2.67 5.25
CA VAL A 194 1.19 2.54 5.46
C VAL A 194 0.82 1.08 5.69
N THR A 195 1.40 0.17 4.89
CA THR A 195 1.17 -1.27 5.09
C THR A 195 1.70 -1.73 6.44
N TRP A 196 2.92 -1.30 6.83
CA TRP A 196 3.48 -1.62 8.15
C TRP A 196 2.61 -1.11 9.29
N PHE A 197 2.14 0.13 9.20
CA PHE A 197 1.28 0.70 10.23
C PHE A 197 -0.04 -0.06 10.38
N CYS A 198 -0.72 -0.37 9.28
CA CYS A 198 -1.97 -1.13 9.30
C CYS A 198 -1.76 -2.55 9.86
N TYR A 199 -0.68 -3.22 9.44
CA TYR A 199 -0.33 -4.54 9.93
C TYR A 199 -0.01 -4.53 11.43
N ALA A 200 0.82 -3.60 11.90
CA ALA A 200 1.15 -3.45 13.31
C ALA A 200 -0.09 -3.15 14.15
N TRP A 201 -0.94 -2.24 13.68
CA TRP A 201 -2.19 -1.92 14.36
C TRP A 201 -3.09 -3.15 14.50
N ASN A 202 -3.24 -3.91 13.42
CA ASN A 202 -4.05 -5.11 13.41
C ASN A 202 -3.54 -6.17 14.41
N LEU A 203 -2.24 -6.40 14.48
CA LEU A 203 -1.65 -7.29 15.48
C LEU A 203 -1.88 -6.78 16.91
N LEU A 204 -1.67 -5.49 17.16
CA LEU A 204 -1.81 -4.91 18.50
C LEU A 204 -3.22 -5.04 19.07
N ILE A 205 -4.24 -4.78 18.27
CA ILE A 205 -5.66 -4.86 18.75
C ILE A 205 -6.15 -6.30 18.93
N PHE A 206 -5.41 -7.28 18.40
CA PHE A 206 -5.68 -8.70 18.57
C PHE A 206 -4.72 -9.39 19.56
N ASP A 207 -3.79 -8.68 20.16
CA ASP A 207 -2.87 -9.24 21.15
C ASP A 207 -3.57 -9.40 22.51
N PRO A 208 -3.85 -10.65 22.96
CA PRO A 208 -4.54 -10.89 24.23
C PRO A 208 -3.70 -10.45 25.44
N GLY A 209 -2.37 -10.37 25.29
CA GLY A 209 -1.45 -9.88 26.34
C GLY A 209 -1.57 -8.38 26.57
N LEU A 210 -1.89 -7.60 25.52
CA LEU A 210 -2.04 -6.15 25.59
C LEU A 210 -3.49 -5.74 25.89
N VAL A 211 -4.43 -6.32 25.16
CA VAL A 211 -5.82 -5.87 25.13
C VAL A 211 -6.71 -6.70 26.05
N GLY A 212 -6.26 -7.91 26.41
CA GLY A 212 -7.04 -8.86 27.17
C GLY A 212 -8.21 -9.40 26.36
N SER A 213 -9.24 -9.86 27.07
CA SER A 213 -10.49 -10.33 26.49
C SER A 213 -11.66 -9.51 27.04
N GLY A 214 -12.75 -9.42 26.29
CA GLY A 214 -13.97 -8.76 26.73
C GLY A 214 -14.20 -7.38 26.09
N ASN A 215 -14.78 -6.44 26.85
CA ASN A 215 -15.28 -5.18 26.30
C ASN A 215 -14.19 -4.30 25.66
N LEU A 216 -12.98 -4.31 26.21
CA LEU A 216 -11.87 -3.53 25.64
C LEU A 216 -11.44 -4.10 24.27
N PHE A 217 -11.29 -5.42 24.19
CA PHE A 217 -10.98 -6.12 22.94
C PHE A 217 -12.03 -5.83 21.86
N LEU A 218 -13.30 -6.05 22.19
CA LEU A 218 -14.41 -5.80 21.27
C LEU A 218 -14.49 -4.32 20.88
N GLY A 219 -14.36 -3.41 21.85
CA GLY A 219 -14.41 -1.98 21.63
C GLY A 219 -13.30 -1.46 20.72
N LEU A 220 -12.06 -1.95 20.89
CA LEU A 220 -10.93 -1.56 20.03
C LEU A 220 -11.10 -2.10 18.60
N ASN A 221 -11.52 -3.35 18.44
CA ASN A 221 -11.71 -3.93 17.11
C ASN A 221 -12.88 -3.28 16.36
N MET A 222 -14.06 -3.20 16.97
CA MET A 222 -15.23 -2.57 16.34
C MET A 222 -15.04 -1.06 16.17
N GLY A 223 -14.38 -0.40 17.13
CA GLY A 223 -13.99 1.01 17.02
C GLY A 223 -13.03 1.23 15.86
N SER A 224 -12.08 0.32 15.62
CA SER A 224 -11.17 0.38 14.48
C SER A 224 -11.92 0.22 13.17
N VAL A 225 -12.86 -0.73 13.06
CA VAL A 225 -13.73 -0.87 11.88
C VAL A 225 -14.52 0.40 11.61
N PHE A 226 -15.11 0.99 12.64
CA PHE A 226 -15.88 2.23 12.50
C PHE A 226 -15.00 3.39 12.01
N VAL A 227 -13.86 3.62 12.66
CA VAL A 227 -12.92 4.69 12.28
C VAL A 227 -12.34 4.46 10.89
N ALA A 228 -11.91 3.24 10.57
CA ALA A 228 -11.35 2.90 9.26
C ALA A 228 -12.39 3.07 8.14
N THR A 229 -13.65 2.69 8.38
CA THR A 229 -14.74 2.88 7.40
C THR A 229 -15.01 4.35 7.13
N ILE A 230 -15.15 5.18 8.17
CA ILE A 230 -15.39 6.62 8.01
C ILE A 230 -14.20 7.29 7.32
N TRP A 231 -12.99 6.99 7.78
CA TRP A 231 -11.79 7.61 7.23
C TRP A 231 -11.53 7.20 5.78
N SER A 232 -11.61 5.92 5.47
CA SER A 232 -11.46 5.44 4.09
C SER A 232 -12.56 6.00 3.19
N GLY A 233 -13.81 6.09 3.64
CA GLY A 233 -14.91 6.72 2.92
C GLY A 233 -14.67 8.20 2.64
N PHE A 234 -14.19 8.95 3.63
CA PHE A 234 -13.80 10.35 3.44
C PHE A 234 -12.64 10.48 2.43
N CYS A 235 -11.61 9.67 2.56
CA CYS A 235 -10.48 9.68 1.64
C CYS A 235 -10.91 9.22 0.23
N PHE A 236 -11.79 8.22 0.12
CA PHE A 236 -12.34 7.78 -1.16
C PHE A 236 -13.11 8.89 -1.88
N SER A 237 -13.91 9.68 -1.15
CA SER A 237 -14.62 10.84 -1.72
C SER A 237 -13.68 11.88 -2.34
N ARG A 238 -12.45 11.99 -1.83
CA ARG A 238 -11.39 12.83 -2.38
C ARG A 238 -10.68 12.14 -3.55
N LEU A 239 -10.44 10.83 -3.44
CA LEU A 239 -9.78 10.02 -4.46
C LEU A 239 -10.53 10.07 -5.80
N ILE A 240 -11.84 9.96 -5.79
CA ILE A 240 -12.66 9.99 -7.02
C ILE A 240 -12.64 11.34 -7.76
N GLN A 241 -12.09 12.39 -7.16
CA GLN A 241 -11.95 13.71 -7.78
C GLN A 241 -10.62 13.88 -8.55
N PHE A 242 -9.67 12.95 -8.38
CA PHE A 242 -8.36 13.06 -9.06
C PHE A 242 -8.48 12.82 -10.57
N LYS A 243 -7.74 13.68 -11.31
CA LYS A 243 -7.71 13.65 -12.79
C LYS A 243 -6.47 12.95 -13.35
N ARG A 244 -5.47 12.67 -12.50
CA ARG A 244 -4.16 12.12 -12.90
C ARG A 244 -3.98 10.76 -12.28
N THR A 245 -3.69 9.75 -13.10
CA THR A 245 -3.50 8.36 -12.67
C THR A 245 -2.42 8.22 -11.62
N SER A 246 -1.24 8.84 -11.82
CA SER A 246 -0.13 8.77 -10.87
C SER A 246 -0.48 9.35 -9.49
N THR A 247 -1.22 10.46 -9.46
CA THR A 247 -1.67 11.06 -8.20
C THR A 247 -2.76 10.23 -7.54
N ALA A 248 -3.71 9.72 -8.33
CA ALA A 248 -4.77 8.86 -7.83
C ALA A 248 -4.20 7.56 -7.25
N LEU A 249 -3.21 6.93 -7.92
CA LEU A 249 -2.58 5.72 -7.44
C LEU A 249 -1.89 5.93 -6.08
N ARG A 250 -1.07 6.99 -5.94
CA ARG A 250 -0.43 7.30 -4.65
C ARG A 250 -1.45 7.54 -3.53
N TYR A 251 -2.51 8.28 -3.83
CA TYR A 251 -3.55 8.53 -2.84
C TYR A 251 -4.40 7.28 -2.53
N ALA A 252 -4.53 6.37 -3.49
CA ALA A 252 -5.25 5.10 -3.29
C ALA A 252 -4.52 4.14 -2.32
N ILE A 253 -3.18 4.23 -2.20
CA ILE A 253 -2.38 3.38 -1.30
C ILE A 253 -2.91 3.45 0.15
N PRO A 254 -2.92 4.60 0.83
CA PRO A 254 -3.45 4.67 2.18
C PRO A 254 -4.95 4.35 2.24
N VAL A 255 -5.75 4.76 1.25
CA VAL A 255 -7.19 4.50 1.25
C VAL A 255 -7.49 3.01 1.17
N GLY A 256 -6.80 2.28 0.29
CA GLY A 256 -6.96 0.83 0.14
C GLY A 256 -6.51 0.06 1.38
N ASN A 257 -5.36 0.40 1.95
CA ASN A 257 -4.86 -0.25 3.17
C ASN A 257 -5.76 0.00 4.38
N ILE A 258 -6.22 1.24 4.60
CA ILE A 258 -7.14 1.56 5.70
C ILE A 258 -8.47 0.83 5.52
N PHE A 259 -8.98 0.72 4.29
CA PHE A 259 -10.19 -0.04 4.03
C PHE A 259 -9.97 -1.54 4.22
N TRP A 260 -8.80 -2.07 3.82
CA TRP A 260 -8.43 -3.47 4.00
C TRP A 260 -8.40 -3.89 5.47
N LEU A 261 -8.03 -2.98 6.38
CA LEU A 261 -8.09 -3.24 7.82
C LEU A 261 -9.47 -3.72 8.28
N ASN A 262 -10.56 -3.19 7.68
CA ASN A 262 -11.90 -3.68 7.97
C ASN A 262 -12.08 -5.15 7.57
N VAL A 263 -11.55 -5.53 6.40
CA VAL A 263 -11.63 -6.90 5.89
C VAL A 263 -10.95 -7.87 6.84
N GLU A 264 -9.73 -7.54 7.28
CA GLU A 264 -8.97 -8.38 8.20
C GLU A 264 -9.61 -8.48 9.58
N ILE A 265 -10.14 -7.38 10.13
CA ILE A 265 -10.84 -7.43 11.41
C ILE A 265 -12.12 -8.26 11.30
N LEU A 266 -12.95 -8.06 10.27
CA LEU A 266 -14.19 -8.79 10.08
C LEU A 266 -13.97 -10.28 9.78
N GLU A 267 -12.88 -10.61 9.08
CA GLU A 267 -12.47 -12.01 8.86
C GLU A 267 -12.19 -12.74 10.18
N LYS A 268 -11.52 -12.07 11.12
CA LYS A 268 -11.20 -12.65 12.42
C LYS A 268 -12.43 -12.90 13.30
N PHE A 269 -13.50 -12.17 13.06
CA PHE A 269 -14.82 -12.40 13.68
C PHE A 269 -15.70 -13.38 12.87
N ASP A 270 -15.11 -14.15 11.94
CA ASP A 270 -15.81 -15.10 11.06
C ASP A 270 -16.96 -14.47 10.23
N MET A 271 -16.93 -13.13 10.04
CA MET A 271 -17.92 -12.43 9.21
C MET A 271 -17.57 -12.44 7.72
N LEU A 272 -16.32 -12.73 7.39
CA LEU A 272 -15.82 -12.83 6.01
C LEU A 272 -14.93 -14.07 5.85
N THR A 273 -15.01 -14.71 4.70
CA THR A 273 -14.13 -15.84 4.37
C THR A 273 -12.83 -15.33 3.75
N ALA A 274 -11.69 -15.70 4.35
CA ALA A 274 -10.35 -15.31 3.89
C ALA A 274 -9.90 -16.15 2.68
N ILE A 275 -10.50 -15.92 1.52
CA ILE A 275 -10.18 -16.68 0.29
C ILE A 275 -8.73 -16.51 -0.17
N TRP A 276 -8.08 -15.40 0.21
CA TRP A 276 -6.68 -15.11 -0.11
C TRP A 276 -5.68 -15.93 0.70
N VAL A 277 -6.09 -16.53 1.83
CA VAL A 277 -5.25 -17.38 2.68
C VAL A 277 -5.30 -18.84 2.23
N ASP A 278 -6.39 -19.28 1.63
CA ASP A 278 -6.55 -20.62 1.05
C ASP A 278 -6.88 -20.58 -0.44
N PRO A 279 -5.93 -20.14 -1.29
CA PRO A 279 -6.15 -19.99 -2.73
C PRO A 279 -6.42 -21.31 -3.44
N TRP A 280 -6.08 -22.44 -2.84
CA TRP A 280 -6.33 -23.76 -3.42
C TRP A 280 -7.79 -24.17 -3.37
N SER A 281 -8.46 -23.90 -2.25
CA SER A 281 -9.92 -24.13 -2.12
C SER A 281 -10.74 -23.13 -2.93
N TYR A 282 -10.20 -21.94 -3.23
CA TYR A 282 -10.86 -20.86 -3.94
C TYR A 282 -10.15 -20.50 -5.27
N THR A 283 -9.66 -21.52 -5.97
CA THR A 283 -8.84 -21.33 -7.20
C THR A 283 -9.58 -20.52 -8.27
N LEU A 284 -10.86 -20.73 -8.46
CA LEU A 284 -11.66 -20.02 -9.48
C LEU A 284 -11.76 -18.53 -9.12
N GLU A 285 -12.19 -18.22 -7.91
CA GLU A 285 -12.34 -16.85 -7.40
C GLU A 285 -11.03 -16.09 -7.46
N MET A 286 -9.94 -16.71 -6.99
CA MET A 286 -8.61 -16.11 -7.01
C MET A 286 -8.08 -15.90 -8.43
N SER A 287 -8.37 -16.82 -9.36
CA SER A 287 -7.99 -16.65 -10.77
C SER A 287 -8.74 -15.49 -11.42
N VAL A 288 -10.02 -15.33 -11.13
CA VAL A 288 -10.85 -14.20 -11.62
C VAL A 288 -10.34 -12.88 -11.03
N ILE A 289 -10.05 -12.85 -9.73
CA ILE A 289 -9.50 -11.66 -9.05
C ILE A 289 -8.14 -11.28 -9.65
N PHE A 290 -7.26 -12.26 -9.88
CA PHE A 290 -5.96 -12.01 -10.49
C PHE A 290 -6.08 -11.50 -11.94
N ALA A 291 -6.96 -12.10 -12.75
CA ALA A 291 -7.22 -11.62 -14.10
C ALA A 291 -7.77 -10.19 -14.10
N ALA A 292 -8.72 -9.88 -13.22
CA ALA A 292 -9.24 -8.54 -13.04
C ALA A 292 -8.14 -7.54 -12.65
N PHE A 293 -7.26 -7.92 -11.75
CA PHE A 293 -6.12 -7.10 -11.32
C PHE A 293 -5.19 -6.77 -12.49
N LEU A 294 -4.84 -7.75 -13.33
CA LEU A 294 -4.04 -7.52 -14.53
C LEU A 294 -4.72 -6.59 -15.54
N VAL A 295 -6.03 -6.75 -15.73
CA VAL A 295 -6.82 -5.85 -16.59
C VAL A 295 -6.80 -4.43 -16.03
N LEU A 296 -6.98 -4.23 -14.72
CA LEU A 296 -6.94 -2.92 -14.08
C LEU A 296 -5.57 -2.26 -14.24
N ILE A 297 -4.47 -3.01 -14.06
CA ILE A 297 -3.11 -2.52 -14.33
C ILE A 297 -2.99 -2.09 -15.80
N GLY A 298 -3.37 -2.96 -16.71
CA GLY A 298 -3.30 -2.68 -18.15
C GLY A 298 -4.07 -1.40 -18.51
N LEU A 299 -5.28 -1.26 -18.01
CA LEU A 299 -6.08 -0.05 -18.18
C LEU A 299 -5.34 1.20 -17.66
N LEU A 300 -4.79 1.17 -16.46
CA LEU A 300 -4.13 2.33 -15.86
C LEU A 300 -2.79 2.68 -16.53
N VAL A 301 -2.04 1.68 -16.98
CA VAL A 301 -0.76 1.87 -17.70
C VAL A 301 -1.00 2.45 -19.10
N LEU A 302 -2.06 2.00 -19.78
CA LEU A 302 -2.45 2.47 -21.09
C LEU A 302 -3.20 3.82 -21.06
N ALA A 303 -3.47 4.35 -19.88
CA ALA A 303 -4.14 5.64 -19.71
C ALA A 303 -3.42 6.75 -20.52
N PRO A 304 -4.17 7.55 -21.29
CA PRO A 304 -3.58 8.59 -22.14
C PRO A 304 -2.76 9.59 -21.31
N LYS A 305 -1.50 9.77 -21.66
CA LYS A 305 -0.62 10.75 -21.03
C LYS A 305 -1.10 12.16 -21.39
N LYS A 306 -1.21 13.04 -20.41
CA LYS A 306 -1.59 14.43 -20.68
C LYS A 306 -0.52 15.16 -21.50
N PRO A 307 -0.89 16.12 -22.35
CA PRO A 307 0.06 16.89 -23.17
C PRO A 307 1.17 17.58 -22.38
N SER A 308 0.94 17.91 -21.10
CA SER A 308 1.94 18.47 -20.20
C SER A 308 3.04 17.47 -19.83
N GLU A 309 2.78 16.17 -19.86
CA GLU A 309 3.77 15.11 -19.60
C GLU A 309 4.61 14.85 -20.87
N LEU A 310 3.98 14.89 -22.04
CA LEU A 310 4.66 14.80 -23.33
C LEU A 310 5.63 16.00 -23.58
N ARG A 311 5.26 17.22 -23.20
CA ARG A 311 6.14 18.40 -23.34
C ARG A 311 7.40 18.31 -22.47
N ARG A 312 7.31 17.64 -21.29
CA ARG A 312 8.49 17.46 -20.44
C ARG A 312 9.54 16.54 -21.06
N HIS A 313 9.11 15.52 -21.81
CA HIS A 313 10.03 14.63 -22.52
C HIS A 313 10.75 15.32 -23.70
N VAL A 314 10.05 16.18 -24.42
CA VAL A 314 10.62 16.93 -25.57
C VAL A 314 11.58 18.01 -25.08
N SER A 315 11.31 18.67 -23.94
CA SER A 315 12.22 19.69 -23.36
C SER A 315 13.45 19.10 -22.66
N ALA A 316 13.44 17.81 -22.33
CA ALA A 316 14.56 17.12 -21.68
C ALA A 316 15.49 16.41 -22.70
N ALA A 317 15.08 16.35 -23.96
CA ALA A 317 15.84 15.77 -25.09
C ALA A 317 16.58 16.84 -25.92
N LYS A 318 16.45 18.11 -25.57
CA LYS A 318 17.26 19.23 -26.05
C LYS A 318 18.21 19.68 -24.95
#